data_5e166060f82a60151c8ea21bce4f9f97
#
_entry.id   5e166060f82a60151c8ea21bce4f9f97
#
_cell.length_a   1.000
_cell.length_b   1.000
_cell.length_c   1.000
_cell.angle_alpha   90.00
_cell.angle_beta   90.00
_cell.angle_gamma   90.00
#
_symmetry.space_group_name_H-M   'P 1'
#
loop_
_entity.id
_entity.type
_entity.pdbx_description
1 polymer ?
#
loop_
_entity_poly.entity_id
_entity_poly.type
_entity_poly.pdbx_seq_one_letter_code
_entity_poly.pdbx_strand_id
1 'polypeptide(L)'
;MKNKKVFIACDTGKVSFAKKIIRETNTSKLNIGYKFGLEFLNSKKGRHFLSKLNGKTIFVDLKLNDIPNTCVSTVKTIKDLKINYLTVHISSGLESLKAIKKVSGKIKIVGVTTLTSLDNKSLKQIGYNKSVKNLVIHQAKLANKAKLDALVCSAHEVKFLKKIFKKEIITPGIRLNNKNNDQKRVMTPKEAFKNGSDWIVIGRSIIKGNIKRNIKNLIDHLK
;
A
#
# COMPACT_ATOMS: atom_id res chain seq x y z
N MET A 1 12.09 5.47 17.53
CA MET A 1 11.70 5.96 16.18
C MET A 1 12.23 5.11 15.04
N LYS A 2 13.46 4.59 15.06
CA LYS A 2 14.04 3.76 13.96
C LYS A 2 13.15 2.61 13.44
N ASN A 3 12.17 2.16 14.24
CA ASN A 3 11.28 1.05 13.87
C ASN A 3 9.98 1.49 13.14
N LYS A 4 9.71 2.79 12.97
CA LYS A 4 8.52 3.24 12.25
C LYS A 4 8.75 3.14 10.74
N LYS A 5 7.89 2.39 10.05
CA LYS A 5 8.01 2.05 8.64
C LYS A 5 7.02 2.88 7.81
N VAL A 6 7.52 3.61 6.82
CA VAL A 6 6.73 4.56 6.03
C VAL A 6 6.96 4.34 4.54
N PHE A 7 5.91 4.07 3.79
CA PHE A 7 5.93 4.16 2.34
C PHE A 7 5.59 5.58 1.89
N ILE A 8 6.50 6.22 1.18
CA ILE A 8 6.21 7.48 0.50
C ILE A 8 5.58 7.16 -0.86
N ALA A 9 4.36 7.63 -1.08
CA ALA A 9 3.68 7.42 -2.35
C ALA A 9 4.25 8.37 -3.42
N CYS A 10 4.88 7.79 -4.44
CA CYS A 10 5.40 8.49 -5.60
C CYS A 10 4.31 8.62 -6.68
N ASP A 11 3.21 9.31 -6.34
CA ASP A 11 2.07 9.52 -7.22
C ASP A 11 2.41 10.62 -8.25
N THR A 12 3.06 10.22 -9.35
CA THR A 12 3.52 11.08 -10.45
C THR A 12 3.91 10.22 -11.65
N GLY A 13 3.69 10.71 -12.87
CA GLY A 13 4.23 10.11 -14.11
C GLY A 13 5.66 10.59 -14.44
N LYS A 14 6.26 11.51 -13.66
CA LYS A 14 7.56 12.12 -13.96
C LYS A 14 8.68 11.47 -13.16
N VAL A 15 9.61 10.79 -13.84
CA VAL A 15 10.81 10.16 -13.22
C VAL A 15 11.68 11.19 -12.49
N SER A 16 11.84 12.39 -13.02
CA SER A 16 12.61 13.47 -12.37
C SER A 16 12.04 13.82 -10.98
N PHE A 17 10.71 13.89 -10.88
CA PHE A 17 10.06 14.16 -9.60
C PHE A 17 10.16 12.97 -8.63
N ALA A 18 10.02 11.74 -9.12
CA ALA A 18 10.26 10.55 -8.29
C ALA A 18 11.69 10.52 -7.72
N LYS A 19 12.71 10.83 -8.53
CA LYS A 19 14.09 10.99 -8.07
C LYS A 19 14.22 12.08 -6.98
N LYS A 20 13.55 13.22 -7.16
CA LYS A 20 13.51 14.30 -6.15
C LYS A 20 12.90 13.81 -4.85
N ILE A 21 11.74 13.11 -4.90
CA ILE A 21 11.10 12.53 -3.71
C ILE A 21 12.08 11.62 -2.97
N ILE A 22 12.70 10.65 -3.66
CA ILE A 22 13.63 9.69 -3.07
C ILE A 22 14.81 10.39 -2.40
N ARG A 23 15.41 11.38 -3.06
CA ARG A 23 16.54 12.17 -2.53
C ARG A 23 16.16 12.97 -1.29
N GLU A 24 15.02 13.68 -1.33
CA GLU A 24 14.62 14.61 -0.28
C GLU A 24 13.95 13.95 0.93
N THR A 25 13.50 12.69 0.80
CA THR A 25 12.94 11.91 1.91
C THR A 25 13.95 10.94 2.54
N ASN A 26 15.21 10.91 2.04
CA ASN A 26 16.24 10.05 2.60
C ASN A 26 16.59 10.47 4.04
N THR A 27 16.40 9.58 5.01
CA THR A 27 16.66 9.83 6.44
C THR A 27 16.96 8.53 7.18
N SER A 28 17.82 8.59 8.18
CA SER A 28 18.11 7.46 9.08
C SER A 28 17.12 7.36 10.27
N LYS A 29 16.22 8.34 10.43
CA LYS A 29 15.28 8.41 11.55
C LYS A 29 14.03 7.54 11.37
N LEU A 30 13.69 7.19 10.13
CA LEU A 30 12.56 6.35 9.76
C LEU A 30 13.01 5.27 8.77
N ASN A 31 12.30 4.15 8.75
CA ASN A 31 12.47 3.14 7.71
C ASN A 31 11.59 3.52 6.51
N ILE A 32 12.20 4.08 5.46
CA ILE A 32 11.49 4.60 4.29
C ILE A 32 11.51 3.60 3.15
N GLY A 33 10.30 3.27 2.65
CA GLY A 33 10.08 2.62 1.37
C GLY A 33 9.35 3.56 0.39
N TYR A 34 9.26 3.17 -0.88
CA TYR A 34 8.62 3.98 -1.92
C TYR A 34 7.54 3.17 -2.62
N LYS A 35 6.31 3.72 -2.66
CA LYS A 35 5.17 3.13 -3.35
C LYS A 35 5.02 3.76 -4.74
N PHE A 36 5.01 2.91 -5.76
CA PHE A 36 4.76 3.30 -7.14
C PHE A 36 3.45 2.67 -7.62
N GLY A 37 2.50 3.51 -7.97
CA GLY A 37 1.16 3.11 -8.42
C GLY A 37 1.04 3.06 -9.95
N LEU A 38 -0.22 2.93 -10.40
CA LEU A 38 -0.58 2.78 -11.82
C LEU A 38 -0.06 3.94 -12.67
N GLU A 39 -0.20 5.19 -12.21
CA GLU A 39 0.28 6.37 -12.95
C GLU A 39 1.76 6.27 -13.28
N PHE A 40 2.58 5.89 -12.31
CA PHE A 40 4.04 5.80 -12.51
C PHE A 40 4.42 4.67 -13.44
N LEU A 41 3.85 3.48 -13.24
CA LEU A 41 4.18 2.28 -14.02
C LEU A 41 3.73 2.39 -15.48
N ASN A 42 2.61 3.08 -15.73
CA ASN A 42 2.12 3.34 -17.09
C ASN A 42 2.78 4.56 -17.75
N SER A 43 3.64 5.29 -17.04
CA SER A 43 4.38 6.37 -17.65
C SER A 43 5.51 5.85 -18.54
N LYS A 44 5.84 6.61 -19.62
CA LYS A 44 6.79 6.20 -20.68
C LYS A 44 8.13 5.65 -20.15
N LYS A 45 8.63 6.15 -19.01
CA LYS A 45 9.94 5.77 -18.44
C LYS A 45 9.83 5.12 -17.03
N GLY A 46 8.62 4.94 -16.49
CA GLY A 46 8.43 4.50 -15.11
C GLY A 46 8.95 3.09 -14.83
N ARG A 47 8.56 2.11 -15.67
CA ARG A 47 9.04 0.73 -15.53
C ARG A 47 10.57 0.65 -15.65
N HIS A 48 11.16 1.31 -16.66
CA HIS A 48 12.60 1.34 -16.85
C HIS A 48 13.34 1.98 -15.67
N PHE A 49 12.77 3.01 -15.06
CA PHE A 49 13.33 3.61 -13.85
C PHE A 49 13.34 2.63 -12.68
N LEU A 50 12.24 1.89 -12.46
CA LEU A 50 12.15 0.90 -11.37
C LEU A 50 13.15 -0.25 -11.54
N SER A 51 13.38 -0.74 -12.78
CA SER A 51 14.33 -1.82 -13.01
C SER A 51 15.79 -1.45 -12.64
N LYS A 52 16.11 -0.15 -12.64
CA LYS A 52 17.42 0.40 -12.25
C LYS A 52 17.50 0.86 -10.79
N LEU A 53 16.36 0.91 -10.08
CA LEU A 53 16.34 1.40 -8.71
C LEU A 53 16.77 0.31 -7.73
N ASN A 54 17.93 0.49 -7.09
CA ASN A 54 18.50 -0.46 -6.15
C ASN A 54 18.59 0.10 -4.73
N GLY A 55 18.72 -0.76 -3.73
CA GLY A 55 18.97 -0.40 -2.33
C GLY A 55 17.80 0.32 -1.64
N LYS A 56 16.59 0.20 -2.19
CA LYS A 56 15.36 0.80 -1.61
C LYS A 56 14.29 -0.25 -1.45
N THR A 57 13.45 -0.11 -0.43
CA THR A 57 12.23 -0.92 -0.29
C THR A 57 11.18 -0.41 -1.27
N ILE A 58 10.82 -1.23 -2.25
CA ILE A 58 9.92 -0.87 -3.34
C ILE A 58 8.58 -1.58 -3.20
N PHE A 59 7.51 -0.81 -3.18
CA PHE A 59 6.14 -1.26 -3.15
C PHE A 59 5.44 -0.90 -4.47
N VAL A 60 5.13 -1.91 -5.28
CA VAL A 60 4.39 -1.76 -6.53
C VAL A 60 2.91 -1.96 -6.27
N ASP A 61 2.14 -0.88 -6.49
CA ASP A 61 0.71 -0.81 -6.16
C ASP A 61 -0.14 -0.90 -7.44
N LEU A 62 -0.19 -2.10 -8.05
CA LEU A 62 -0.97 -2.41 -9.25
C LEU A 62 -2.41 -2.81 -8.96
N LYS A 63 -2.68 -3.30 -7.75
CA LYS A 63 -4.00 -3.83 -7.36
C LYS A 63 -4.53 -4.86 -8.37
N LEU A 64 -3.70 -5.86 -8.69
CA LEU A 64 -4.06 -6.90 -9.66
C LEU A 64 -5.42 -7.50 -9.31
N ASN A 65 -6.31 -7.55 -10.30
CA ASN A 65 -7.66 -8.09 -10.15
C ASN A 65 -8.09 -8.70 -11.50
N ASP A 66 -7.69 -9.96 -11.71
CA ASP A 66 -7.90 -10.68 -12.96
C ASP A 66 -7.95 -12.19 -12.69
N ILE A 67 -8.22 -12.98 -13.73
CA ILE A 67 -8.18 -14.44 -13.67
C ILE A 67 -6.78 -14.94 -13.26
N PRO A 68 -6.67 -16.15 -12.65
CA PRO A 68 -5.41 -16.65 -12.09
C PRO A 68 -4.22 -16.59 -13.04
N ASN A 69 -4.39 -17.02 -14.29
CA ASN A 69 -3.32 -17.06 -15.29
C ASN A 69 -2.74 -15.67 -15.60
N THR A 70 -3.60 -14.66 -15.80
CA THR A 70 -3.19 -13.28 -16.08
C THR A 70 -2.41 -12.70 -14.91
N CYS A 71 -2.91 -12.90 -13.69
CA CYS A 71 -2.22 -12.44 -12.49
C CYS A 71 -0.86 -13.13 -12.30
N VAL A 72 -0.77 -14.45 -12.50
CA VAL A 72 0.48 -15.22 -12.43
C VAL A 72 1.49 -14.73 -13.46
N SER A 73 1.06 -14.53 -14.70
CA SER A 73 1.91 -14.01 -15.79
C SER A 73 2.44 -12.62 -15.46
N THR A 74 1.60 -11.74 -14.93
CA THR A 74 2.02 -10.41 -14.46
C THR A 74 3.09 -10.50 -13.38
N VAL A 75 2.90 -11.35 -12.36
CA VAL A 75 3.90 -11.54 -11.28
C VAL A 75 5.22 -12.05 -11.83
N LYS A 76 5.20 -13.01 -12.76
CA LYS A 76 6.43 -13.52 -13.41
C LYS A 76 7.15 -12.41 -14.19
N THR A 77 6.41 -11.60 -14.95
CA THR A 77 6.94 -10.52 -15.78
C THR A 77 7.60 -9.40 -14.96
N ILE A 78 7.08 -9.08 -13.76
CA ILE A 78 7.62 -7.98 -12.95
C ILE A 78 8.76 -8.37 -12.00
N LYS A 79 9.20 -9.63 -12.01
CA LYS A 79 10.31 -10.10 -11.14
C LYS A 79 11.63 -9.39 -11.42
N ASP A 80 11.84 -8.90 -12.64
CA ASP A 80 13.01 -8.11 -13.04
C ASP A 80 13.11 -6.76 -12.31
N LEU A 81 12.00 -6.25 -11.79
CA LEU A 81 11.95 -4.95 -11.09
C LEU A 81 12.53 -4.97 -9.66
N LYS A 82 12.95 -6.14 -9.16
CA LYS A 82 13.52 -6.31 -7.80
C LYS A 82 12.66 -5.65 -6.70
N ILE A 83 11.33 -5.75 -6.82
CA ILE A 83 10.37 -5.17 -5.89
C ILE A 83 10.22 -6.01 -4.62
N ASN A 84 9.80 -5.36 -3.53
CA ASN A 84 9.60 -6.02 -2.24
C ASN A 84 8.13 -6.35 -1.98
N TYR A 85 7.20 -5.50 -2.45
CA TYR A 85 5.76 -5.64 -2.22
C TYR A 85 4.97 -5.43 -3.50
N LEU A 86 3.91 -6.24 -3.69
CA LEU A 86 2.97 -6.13 -4.81
C LEU A 86 1.54 -6.27 -4.30
N THR A 87 0.65 -5.35 -4.69
CA THR A 87 -0.78 -5.45 -4.35
C THR A 87 -1.56 -6.31 -5.30
N VAL A 88 -2.49 -7.08 -4.72
CA VAL A 88 -3.53 -7.83 -5.42
C VAL A 88 -4.87 -7.60 -4.75
N HIS A 89 -5.96 -7.47 -5.47
CA HIS A 89 -7.29 -7.42 -4.89
C HIS A 89 -7.69 -8.78 -4.32
N ILE A 90 -8.23 -8.82 -3.08
CA ILE A 90 -8.73 -10.06 -2.50
C ILE A 90 -10.00 -10.53 -3.20
N SER A 91 -10.72 -9.61 -3.87
CA SER A 91 -11.88 -9.91 -4.71
C SER A 91 -11.56 -10.76 -5.94
N SER A 92 -10.29 -10.90 -6.35
CA SER A 92 -9.90 -11.83 -7.41
C SER A 92 -10.09 -13.32 -7.05
N GLY A 93 -10.47 -13.61 -5.81
CA GLY A 93 -10.80 -14.96 -5.35
C GLY A 93 -9.63 -15.79 -4.85
N LEU A 94 -9.96 -16.84 -4.07
CA LEU A 94 -8.97 -17.64 -3.34
C LEU A 94 -7.97 -18.35 -4.27
N GLU A 95 -8.44 -18.86 -5.40
CA GLU A 95 -7.60 -19.58 -6.38
C GLU A 95 -6.54 -18.64 -6.98
N SER A 96 -6.96 -17.44 -7.43
CA SER A 96 -6.05 -16.43 -7.95
C SER A 96 -5.00 -16.03 -6.91
N LEU A 97 -5.42 -15.77 -5.66
CA LEU A 97 -4.52 -15.41 -4.57
C LEU A 97 -3.49 -16.50 -4.27
N LYS A 98 -3.91 -17.78 -4.24
CA LYS A 98 -3.00 -18.92 -4.04
C LYS A 98 -2.02 -19.09 -5.20
N ALA A 99 -2.51 -18.98 -6.44
CA ALA A 99 -1.68 -19.09 -7.64
C ALA A 99 -0.61 -17.99 -7.69
N ILE A 100 -0.99 -16.73 -7.41
CA ILE A 100 -0.08 -15.60 -7.29
C ILE A 100 0.97 -15.86 -6.20
N LYS A 101 0.53 -16.30 -5.01
CA LYS A 101 1.45 -16.55 -3.88
C LYS A 101 2.46 -17.64 -4.20
N LYS A 102 2.07 -18.70 -4.92
CA LYS A 102 2.95 -19.80 -5.33
C LYS A 102 4.13 -19.30 -6.21
N VAL A 103 3.90 -18.31 -7.06
CA VAL A 103 4.92 -17.80 -7.99
C VAL A 103 5.62 -16.53 -7.51
N SER A 104 5.25 -15.97 -6.37
CA SER A 104 5.75 -14.65 -5.90
C SER A 104 7.24 -14.64 -5.53
N GLY A 105 7.82 -15.80 -5.16
CA GLY A 105 9.21 -15.88 -4.70
C GLY A 105 9.47 -14.97 -3.51
N LYS A 106 10.43 -14.02 -3.64
CA LYS A 106 10.77 -13.04 -2.60
C LYS A 106 9.82 -11.84 -2.52
N ILE A 107 8.91 -11.68 -3.48
CA ILE A 107 7.95 -10.58 -3.49
C ILE A 107 6.86 -10.86 -2.45
N LYS A 108 6.68 -9.96 -1.49
CA LYS A 108 5.57 -10.01 -0.54
C LYS A 108 4.26 -9.63 -1.25
N ILE A 109 3.31 -10.55 -1.26
CA ILE A 109 1.98 -10.29 -1.84
C ILE A 109 1.08 -9.64 -0.80
N VAL A 110 0.56 -8.49 -1.16
CA VAL A 110 -0.26 -7.61 -0.31
C VAL A 110 -1.71 -7.67 -0.77
N GLY A 111 -2.58 -8.25 0.04
CA GLY A 111 -4.02 -8.31 -0.25
C GLY A 111 -4.69 -6.96 -0.01
N VAL A 112 -5.30 -6.40 -1.02
CA VAL A 112 -6.13 -5.19 -0.89
C VAL A 112 -7.53 -5.60 -0.46
N THR A 113 -7.96 -5.12 0.71
CA THR A 113 -9.34 -5.27 1.18
C THR A 113 -10.26 -4.28 0.47
N THR A 114 -11.41 -4.00 1.02
CA THR A 114 -12.34 -2.99 0.50
C THR A 114 -11.64 -1.62 0.40
N LEU A 115 -11.73 -0.98 -0.76
CA LEU A 115 -11.13 0.34 -0.99
C LEU A 115 -11.64 1.37 0.02
N THR A 116 -10.75 2.23 0.50
CA THR A 116 -11.06 3.24 1.52
C THR A 116 -12.01 4.35 1.05
N SER A 117 -12.24 4.44 -0.26
CA SER A 117 -13.24 5.32 -0.88
C SER A 117 -14.67 4.77 -0.81
N LEU A 118 -14.84 3.46 -0.58
CA LEU A 118 -16.14 2.80 -0.54
C LEU A 118 -16.74 2.83 0.87
N ASP A 119 -18.02 3.15 0.94
CA ASP A 119 -18.87 3.03 2.11
C ASP A 119 -19.95 1.94 1.91
N ASN A 120 -20.83 1.73 2.89
CA ASN A 120 -21.87 0.71 2.80
C ASN A 120 -22.84 0.95 1.63
N LYS A 121 -23.13 2.22 1.28
CA LYS A 121 -24.00 2.57 0.15
C LYS A 121 -23.31 2.17 -1.17
N SER A 122 -22.07 2.55 -1.34
CA SER A 122 -21.28 2.21 -2.53
C SER A 122 -21.10 0.69 -2.70
N LEU A 123 -20.95 -0.07 -1.59
CA LEU A 123 -20.88 -1.53 -1.64
C LEU A 123 -22.18 -2.16 -2.15
N LYS A 124 -23.35 -1.65 -1.69
CA LYS A 124 -24.65 -2.12 -2.20
C LYS A 124 -24.81 -1.85 -3.70
N GLN A 125 -24.37 -0.67 -4.18
CA GLN A 125 -24.45 -0.31 -5.60
C GLN A 125 -23.65 -1.25 -6.52
N ILE A 126 -22.56 -1.84 -6.01
CA ILE A 126 -21.72 -2.80 -6.74
C ILE A 126 -22.01 -4.26 -6.37
N GLY A 127 -23.18 -4.53 -5.77
CA GLY A 127 -23.70 -5.87 -5.54
C GLY A 127 -23.26 -6.57 -4.25
N TYR A 128 -22.60 -5.88 -3.32
CA TYR A 128 -22.25 -6.49 -2.02
C TYR A 128 -23.32 -6.27 -0.96
N ASN A 129 -23.86 -7.34 -0.40
CA ASN A 129 -24.84 -7.29 0.68
C ASN A 129 -24.22 -7.20 2.09
N LYS A 130 -22.89 -7.22 2.20
CA LYS A 130 -22.17 -7.10 3.48
C LYS A 130 -21.85 -5.64 3.78
N SER A 131 -21.83 -5.28 5.08
CA SER A 131 -21.23 -4.01 5.51
C SER A 131 -19.72 -4.00 5.21
N VAL A 132 -19.13 -2.80 5.09
CA VAL A 132 -17.67 -2.64 4.92
C VAL A 132 -16.89 -3.47 5.95
N LYS A 133 -17.27 -3.39 7.23
CA LYS A 133 -16.61 -4.14 8.31
C LYS A 133 -16.66 -5.65 8.09
N ASN A 134 -17.83 -6.20 7.78
CA ASN A 134 -18.00 -7.63 7.60
C ASN A 134 -17.30 -8.14 6.33
N LEU A 135 -17.30 -7.34 5.26
CA LEU A 135 -16.59 -7.67 4.03
C LEU A 135 -15.07 -7.68 4.26
N VAL A 136 -14.51 -6.68 4.93
CA VAL A 136 -13.07 -6.59 5.26
C VAL A 136 -12.63 -7.76 6.15
N ILE A 137 -13.46 -8.16 7.14
CA ILE A 137 -13.19 -9.35 7.96
C ILE A 137 -13.15 -10.62 7.09
N HIS A 138 -14.12 -10.79 6.19
CA HIS A 138 -14.17 -11.94 5.28
C HIS A 138 -12.93 -11.97 4.37
N GLN A 139 -12.57 -10.83 3.80
CA GLN A 139 -11.38 -10.69 2.94
C GLN A 139 -10.08 -11.00 3.72
N ALA A 140 -9.94 -10.57 4.97
CA ALA A 140 -8.78 -10.91 5.79
C ALA A 140 -8.66 -12.42 6.06
N LYS A 141 -9.80 -13.12 6.27
CA LYS A 141 -9.82 -14.58 6.39
C LYS A 141 -9.40 -15.27 5.08
N LEU A 142 -9.82 -14.77 3.92
CA LEU A 142 -9.37 -15.28 2.61
C LEU A 142 -7.86 -15.06 2.41
N ALA A 143 -7.34 -13.88 2.77
CA ALA A 143 -5.91 -13.60 2.71
C ALA A 143 -5.08 -14.56 3.57
N ASN A 144 -5.57 -14.91 4.77
CA ASN A 144 -4.95 -15.94 5.61
C ASN A 144 -4.96 -17.32 4.92
N LYS A 145 -6.10 -17.73 4.36
CA LYS A 145 -6.21 -19.01 3.62
C LYS A 145 -5.26 -19.07 2.42
N ALA A 146 -5.07 -17.95 1.75
CA ALA A 146 -4.12 -17.81 0.63
C ALA A 146 -2.66 -17.61 1.08
N LYS A 147 -2.39 -17.52 2.39
CA LYS A 147 -1.05 -17.31 2.98
C LYS A 147 -0.38 -16.01 2.50
N LEU A 148 -1.16 -14.96 2.19
CA LEU A 148 -0.62 -13.67 1.79
C LEU A 148 0.32 -13.10 2.87
N ASP A 149 1.21 -12.19 2.48
CA ASP A 149 2.27 -11.67 3.37
C ASP A 149 1.85 -10.41 4.11
N ALA A 150 0.96 -9.63 3.53
CA ALA A 150 0.44 -8.39 4.11
C ALA A 150 -0.98 -8.08 3.65
N LEU A 151 -1.64 -7.13 4.33
CA LEU A 151 -2.92 -6.54 3.93
C LEU A 151 -2.79 -5.02 3.76
N VAL A 152 -3.53 -4.46 2.80
CA VAL A 152 -3.88 -3.03 2.77
C VAL A 152 -5.30 -2.86 3.27
N CYS A 153 -5.49 -2.03 4.28
CA CYS A 153 -6.80 -1.68 4.85
C CYS A 153 -6.80 -0.26 5.42
N SER A 154 -7.98 0.29 5.74
CA SER A 154 -8.08 1.55 6.46
C SER A 154 -7.46 1.46 7.85
N ALA A 155 -6.85 2.56 8.32
CA ALA A 155 -6.30 2.64 9.68
C ALA A 155 -7.34 2.41 10.78
N HIS A 156 -8.63 2.66 10.50
CA HIS A 156 -9.75 2.37 11.41
C HIS A 156 -10.01 0.86 11.58
N GLU A 157 -9.55 0.04 10.63
CA GLU A 157 -9.80 -1.40 10.59
C GLU A 157 -8.68 -2.22 11.25
N VAL A 158 -7.51 -1.63 11.47
CA VAL A 158 -6.30 -2.32 11.93
C VAL A 158 -6.50 -3.09 13.22
N LYS A 159 -7.09 -2.47 14.26
CA LYS A 159 -7.26 -3.10 15.59
C LYS A 159 -7.98 -4.45 15.53
N PHE A 160 -9.09 -4.54 14.79
CA PHE A 160 -9.82 -5.80 14.70
C PHE A 160 -9.18 -6.75 13.67
N LEU A 161 -8.55 -6.24 12.60
CA LEU A 161 -7.87 -7.08 11.63
C LEU A 161 -6.62 -7.75 12.20
N LYS A 162 -5.88 -7.10 13.08
CA LYS A 162 -4.73 -7.72 13.79
C LYS A 162 -5.12 -8.93 14.65
N LYS A 163 -6.38 -9.04 15.06
CA LYS A 163 -6.89 -10.25 15.73
C LYS A 163 -7.01 -11.44 14.78
N ILE A 164 -7.27 -11.17 13.49
CA ILE A 164 -7.53 -12.15 12.44
C ILE A 164 -6.29 -12.43 11.61
N PHE A 165 -5.55 -11.39 11.23
CA PHE A 165 -4.40 -11.46 10.34
C PHE A 165 -3.14 -11.00 11.10
N LYS A 166 -2.25 -11.93 11.43
CA LYS A 166 -1.08 -11.70 12.30
C LYS A 166 0.16 -11.17 11.59
N LYS A 167 0.11 -11.10 10.25
CA LYS A 167 1.21 -10.60 9.43
C LYS A 167 1.14 -9.07 9.25
N GLU A 168 1.90 -8.51 8.28
CA GLU A 168 2.01 -7.05 8.11
C GLU A 168 0.68 -6.42 7.65
N ILE A 169 0.35 -5.27 8.24
CA ILE A 169 -0.76 -4.41 7.81
C ILE A 169 -0.20 -3.07 7.34
N ILE A 170 -0.55 -2.69 6.13
CA ILE A 170 -0.14 -1.46 5.46
C ILE A 170 -1.35 -0.54 5.36
N THR A 171 -1.27 0.68 5.89
CA THR A 171 -2.42 1.59 5.94
C THR A 171 -2.22 2.84 5.10
N PRO A 172 -2.98 3.01 4.01
CA PRO A 172 -3.07 4.26 3.26
C PRO A 172 -4.01 5.26 3.97
N GLY A 173 -4.17 6.45 3.37
CA GLY A 173 -5.08 7.46 3.90
C GLY A 173 -4.51 8.22 5.10
N ILE A 174 -3.20 8.24 5.25
CA ILE A 174 -2.53 8.91 6.35
C ILE A 174 -2.22 10.37 6.00
N ARG A 175 -2.52 11.27 6.93
CA ARG A 175 -2.33 12.72 6.79
C ARG A 175 -1.68 13.32 8.04
N LEU A 176 -0.81 14.31 7.86
CA LEU A 176 -0.25 15.07 8.98
C LEU A 176 -1.29 16.00 9.60
N ASN A 177 -2.21 16.54 8.78
CA ASN A 177 -3.31 17.41 9.21
C ASN A 177 -4.62 16.89 8.62
N ASN A 178 -5.70 16.92 9.41
CA ASN A 178 -7.02 16.39 9.03
C ASN A 178 -7.83 17.30 8.07
N LYS A 179 -7.19 18.26 7.38
CA LYS A 179 -7.91 19.18 6.48
C LYS A 179 -8.21 18.52 5.13
N ASN A 180 -9.49 18.54 4.79
CA ASN A 180 -10.21 18.22 3.53
C ASN A 180 -9.51 17.45 2.43
N ASN A 181 -10.12 16.30 2.00
CA ASN A 181 -9.83 15.68 0.69
C ASN A 181 -10.76 14.50 0.34
N ASP A 182 -10.61 13.99 -0.87
CA ASP A 182 -11.20 12.84 -1.56
C ASP A 182 -11.23 11.50 -0.78
N GLN A 183 -10.51 11.38 0.33
CA GLN A 183 -10.54 10.18 1.17
C GLN A 183 -11.46 10.39 2.37
N LYS A 184 -12.53 9.59 2.43
CA LYS A 184 -13.55 9.64 3.50
C LYS A 184 -13.02 9.14 4.86
N ARG A 185 -11.91 8.38 4.89
CA ARG A 185 -11.38 7.70 6.09
C ARG A 185 -9.89 8.00 6.26
N VAL A 186 -9.56 9.15 6.85
CA VAL A 186 -8.19 9.59 7.12
C VAL A 186 -7.82 9.41 8.59
N MET A 187 -6.54 9.28 8.88
CA MET A 187 -5.99 9.17 10.24
C MET A 187 -4.58 9.78 10.30
N THR A 188 -4.14 10.21 11.47
CA THR A 188 -2.78 10.70 11.68
C THR A 188 -1.77 9.54 11.72
N PRO A 189 -0.48 9.79 11.40
CA PRO A 189 0.58 8.78 11.51
C PRO A 189 0.68 8.14 12.90
N LYS A 190 0.60 8.94 13.96
CA LYS A 190 0.72 8.48 15.35
C LYS A 190 -0.42 7.53 15.73
N GLU A 191 -1.66 7.89 15.36
CA GLU A 191 -2.84 7.06 15.61
C GLU A 191 -2.80 5.75 14.82
N ALA A 192 -2.38 5.78 13.53
CA ALA A 192 -2.27 4.58 12.71
C ALA A 192 -1.30 3.56 13.33
N PHE A 193 -0.13 4.01 13.79
CA PHE A 193 0.81 3.14 14.48
C PHE A 193 0.28 2.67 15.84
N LYS A 194 -0.42 3.52 16.60
CA LYS A 194 -1.09 3.14 17.86
C LYS A 194 -2.15 2.06 17.64
N ASN A 195 -2.82 2.07 16.49
CA ASN A 195 -3.79 1.05 16.11
C ASN A 195 -3.13 -0.27 15.67
N GLY A 196 -1.80 -0.31 15.48
CA GLY A 196 -1.05 -1.51 15.12
C GLY A 196 -0.67 -1.63 13.64
N SER A 197 -0.70 -0.54 12.86
CA SER A 197 -0.17 -0.55 11.50
C SER A 197 1.33 -0.86 11.51
N ASP A 198 1.78 -1.78 10.67
CA ASP A 198 3.21 -2.06 10.51
C ASP A 198 3.87 -1.06 9.57
N TRP A 199 3.15 -0.68 8.51
CA TRP A 199 3.51 0.36 7.57
C TRP A 199 2.38 1.36 7.42
N ILE A 200 2.72 2.63 7.24
CA ILE A 200 1.79 3.65 6.77
C ILE A 200 2.16 4.09 5.36
N VAL A 201 1.18 4.44 4.54
CA VAL A 201 1.40 5.04 3.22
C VAL A 201 1.02 6.51 3.26
N ILE A 202 1.98 7.37 2.97
CA ILE A 202 1.80 8.82 2.96
C ILE A 202 2.22 9.39 1.59
N GLY A 203 1.33 10.14 0.96
CA GLY A 203 1.55 10.75 -0.34
C GLY A 203 1.58 12.28 -0.24
N ARG A 204 0.46 12.91 -0.61
CA ARG A 204 0.32 14.37 -0.76
C ARG A 204 0.86 15.20 0.41
N SER A 205 0.71 14.75 1.65
CA SER A 205 1.25 15.44 2.83
C SER A 205 2.78 15.52 2.85
N ILE A 206 3.46 14.67 2.09
CA ILE A 206 4.93 14.69 1.96
C ILE A 206 5.36 15.34 0.65
N ILE A 207 4.75 14.93 -0.48
CA ILE A 207 5.27 15.28 -1.81
C ILE A 207 4.83 16.64 -2.32
N LYS A 208 3.79 17.29 -1.72
CA LYS A 208 3.38 18.65 -2.09
C LYS A 208 4.21 19.72 -1.35
N GLY A 209 4.62 20.74 -2.09
CA GLY A 209 5.43 21.85 -1.53
C GLY A 209 6.87 21.44 -1.20
N ASN A 210 7.35 21.79 -0.01
CA ASN A 210 8.72 21.52 0.42
C ASN A 210 8.85 20.12 1.06
N ILE A 211 9.35 19.16 0.29
CA ILE A 211 9.46 17.76 0.70
C ILE A 211 10.35 17.59 1.94
N LYS A 212 11.51 18.29 1.99
CA LYS A 212 12.42 18.22 3.14
C LYS A 212 11.77 18.70 4.43
N ARG A 213 11.00 19.78 4.37
CA ARG A 213 10.24 20.28 5.51
C ARG A 213 9.15 19.31 5.92
N ASN A 214 8.44 18.74 4.95
CA ASN A 214 7.34 17.81 5.22
C ASN A 214 7.82 16.52 5.88
N ILE A 215 8.96 15.95 5.44
CA ILE A 215 9.53 14.75 6.10
C ILE A 215 10.03 15.08 7.50
N LYS A 216 10.59 16.27 7.74
CA LYS A 216 10.95 16.73 9.09
C LYS A 216 9.71 16.82 9.98
N ASN A 217 8.62 17.42 9.49
CA ASN A 217 7.36 17.52 10.23
C ASN A 217 6.78 16.12 10.55
N LEU A 218 6.88 15.14 9.64
CA LEU A 218 6.48 13.77 9.91
C LEU A 218 7.31 13.15 11.04
N ILE A 219 8.63 13.34 11.02
CA ILE A 219 9.54 12.84 12.05
C ILE A 219 9.18 13.45 13.41
N ASP A 220 8.95 14.76 13.47
CA ASP A 220 8.58 15.46 14.70
C ASP A 220 7.21 15.04 15.22
N HIS A 221 6.24 14.81 14.32
CA HIS A 221 4.93 14.27 14.68
C HIS A 221 5.00 12.85 15.27
N LEU A 222 6.01 12.05 14.91
CA LEU A 222 6.16 10.66 15.36
C LEU A 222 7.02 10.52 16.65
N LYS A 223 7.64 11.60 17.13
CA LYS A 223 8.23 11.66 18.47
C LYS A 223 7.13 11.60 19.54
#